data_726fc9f782c0445a039e9faa677309a2
#
_entry.id   726fc9f782c0445a039e9faa677309a2
#
_cell.length_a   1.000
_cell.length_b   1.000
_cell.length_c   1.000
_cell.angle_alpha   90.00
_cell.angle_beta   90.00
_cell.angle_gamma   90.00
#
_symmetry.space_group_name_H-M   'P 1'
#
loop_
_entity.id
_entity.type
_entity.pdbx_description
1 polymer ?
#
loop_
_entity_poly.entity_id
_entity_poly.type
_entity_poly.pdbx_seq_one_letter_code
_entity_poly.pdbx_strand_id
1 'polypeptide(L)'
;SSYNQALSGSVNLSSSVVVGANKMVMSGQHIGREASMIIDVESDLDAIELRADDLSGTGAVLKPGRNVVPVSAYKGGSVQFDFQGVDAPAATIQPARVTYHLNKGGVAYQKVRVMQTLTVLGRLIDAQGEPLKGHHIINHASRGVTEADGFFSMELSAGTPTLEVVRNERV
;
A
#
# COMPACT_ATOMS: atom_id res chain seq x y z
N SER A 1 -11.44 -7.29 32.29
CA SER A 1 -10.25 -6.97 32.98
C SER A 1 -9.46 -5.84 32.30
N SER A 2 -8.20 -6.06 32.07
CA SER A 2 -7.33 -5.02 31.50
C SER A 2 -7.81 -4.48 30.17
N TYR A 3 -8.48 -5.28 29.39
CA TYR A 3 -8.99 -4.83 28.09
C TYR A 3 -10.02 -3.71 28.22
N ASN A 4 -10.99 -3.87 29.12
CA ASN A 4 -11.96 -2.82 29.34
C ASN A 4 -11.33 -1.58 29.96
N GLN A 5 -10.33 -1.78 30.77
CA GLN A 5 -9.57 -0.68 31.34
C GLN A 5 -8.84 0.10 30.26
N ALA A 6 -8.34 -0.59 29.24
CA ALA A 6 -7.69 0.09 28.13
C ALA A 6 -8.64 1.08 27.43
N LEU A 7 -9.90 0.71 27.26
CA LEU A 7 -10.89 1.60 26.68
C LEU A 7 -11.25 2.77 27.59
N SER A 8 -11.10 2.61 28.88
CA SER A 8 -11.36 3.67 29.85
C SER A 8 -10.13 4.52 30.16
N GLY A 9 -8.99 4.22 29.54
CA GLY A 9 -7.78 4.98 29.73
C GLY A 9 -6.82 4.45 30.79
N SER A 10 -7.17 3.40 31.51
CA SER A 10 -6.28 2.84 32.51
C SER A 10 -5.53 1.63 31.93
N VAL A 11 -4.68 1.93 30.96
CA VAL A 11 -3.94 0.94 30.24
C VAL A 11 -2.70 0.50 31.01
N ASN A 12 -2.42 -0.79 30.99
CA ASN A 12 -1.17 -1.31 31.49
C ASN A 12 0.00 -0.76 30.64
N LEU A 13 1.12 -0.48 31.29
CA LEU A 13 2.28 0.12 30.63
C LEU A 13 2.88 -0.72 29.51
N SER A 14 2.57 -2.02 29.45
CA SER A 14 3.12 -2.92 28.44
C SER A 14 2.32 -3.00 27.17
N SER A 15 1.13 -2.39 27.12
CA SER A 15 0.27 -2.45 25.93
C SER A 15 -0.57 -1.20 25.80
N SER A 16 -0.95 -0.91 24.56
CA SER A 16 -1.82 0.21 24.22
C SER A 16 -2.89 -0.24 23.26
N VAL A 17 -4.05 0.42 23.31
CA VAL A 17 -5.14 0.19 22.39
C VAL A 17 -5.39 1.47 21.61
N VAL A 18 -5.44 1.36 20.28
CA VAL A 18 -5.77 2.46 19.39
C VAL A 18 -7.16 2.23 18.83
N VAL A 19 -8.02 3.22 19.01
CA VAL A 19 -9.39 3.20 18.48
C VAL A 19 -9.59 4.43 17.61
N GLY A 20 -10.00 4.22 16.37
CA GLY A 20 -10.28 5.31 15.44
C GLY A 20 -10.71 4.75 14.11
N ALA A 21 -11.37 5.57 13.28
CA ALA A 21 -11.85 5.19 11.95
C ALA A 21 -12.62 3.85 11.95
N ASN A 22 -13.38 3.59 13.00
CA ASN A 22 -14.12 2.34 13.24
C ASN A 22 -13.22 1.10 13.33
N LYS A 23 -11.96 1.29 13.66
CA LYS A 23 -10.99 0.21 13.83
C LYS A 23 -10.45 0.21 15.24
N MET A 24 -10.13 -0.96 15.73
CA MET A 24 -9.49 -1.14 17.01
C MET A 24 -8.33 -2.10 16.86
N VAL A 25 -7.15 -1.70 17.31
CA VAL A 25 -5.94 -2.49 17.18
C VAL A 25 -5.18 -2.47 18.51
N MET A 26 -4.72 -3.64 18.94
CA MET A 26 -3.84 -3.77 20.10
C MET A 26 -2.39 -3.61 19.67
N SER A 27 -1.63 -2.84 20.42
CA SER A 27 -0.21 -2.65 20.17
C SER A 27 0.56 -2.82 21.48
N GLY A 28 1.72 -3.45 21.38
CA GLY A 28 2.65 -3.52 22.49
C GLY A 28 3.54 -2.30 22.63
N GLN A 29 3.43 -1.35 21.73
CA GLN A 29 4.21 -0.12 21.76
C GLN A 29 3.43 0.98 22.48
N HIS A 30 4.18 1.86 23.16
CA HIS A 30 3.58 3.01 23.79
C HIS A 30 3.38 4.11 22.75
N ILE A 31 2.11 4.37 22.42
CA ILE A 31 1.75 5.36 21.39
C ILE A 31 1.28 6.69 21.97
N GLY A 32 1.29 6.84 23.25
CA GLY A 32 0.88 7.97 24.07
C GLY A 32 0.63 9.32 23.42
N ARG A 33 1.67 10.11 23.23
CA ARG A 33 1.55 11.51 22.79
C ARG A 33 1.59 11.70 21.28
N GLU A 34 1.97 10.67 20.54
CA GLU A 34 2.07 10.78 19.11
C GLU A 34 0.72 10.49 18.45
N ALA A 35 0.62 10.80 17.19
CA ALA A 35 -0.46 10.34 16.36
C ALA A 35 -0.16 8.91 15.90
N SER A 36 -1.17 8.23 15.39
CA SER A 36 -1.02 6.85 14.94
C SER A 36 -1.69 6.63 13.60
N MET A 37 -1.15 5.71 12.83
CA MET A 37 -1.77 5.25 11.60
C MET A 37 -2.06 3.76 11.73
N ILE A 38 -3.31 3.39 11.50
CA ILE A 38 -3.71 1.99 11.41
C ILE A 38 -3.56 1.59 9.95
N ILE A 39 -2.70 0.61 9.69
CA ILE A 39 -2.44 0.14 8.33
C ILE A 39 -2.96 -1.28 8.22
N ASP A 40 -3.96 -1.45 7.36
CA ASP A 40 -4.56 -2.75 7.10
C ASP A 40 -3.95 -3.30 5.81
N VAL A 41 -3.12 -4.33 5.93
CA VAL A 41 -2.42 -4.93 4.81
C VAL A 41 -3.20 -6.13 4.31
N GLU A 42 -3.69 -6.03 3.07
CA GLU A 42 -4.27 -7.16 2.35
C GLU A 42 -3.23 -7.67 1.35
N SER A 43 -2.96 -8.95 1.35
CA SER A 43 -1.94 -9.54 0.50
C SER A 43 -2.43 -10.81 -0.18
N ASP A 44 -2.10 -10.96 -1.46
CA ASP A 44 -2.27 -12.20 -2.20
C ASP A 44 -1.20 -13.23 -1.82
N LEU A 45 -0.14 -12.79 -1.13
CA LEU A 45 0.97 -13.61 -0.71
C LEU A 45 0.90 -13.90 0.78
N ASP A 46 1.18 -15.15 1.15
CA ASP A 46 1.29 -15.52 2.55
C ASP A 46 2.66 -15.14 3.11
N ALA A 47 2.73 -14.94 4.42
CA ALA A 47 3.98 -14.72 5.15
C ALA A 47 4.83 -13.57 4.61
N ILE A 48 4.19 -12.55 4.05
CA ILE A 48 4.89 -11.38 3.56
C ILE A 48 5.10 -10.36 4.68
N GLU A 49 6.21 -9.65 4.64
CA GLU A 49 6.46 -8.53 5.52
C GLU A 49 6.77 -7.28 4.70
N LEU A 50 6.16 -6.18 5.10
CA LEU A 50 6.42 -4.88 4.51
C LEU A 50 7.17 -4.00 5.49
N ARG A 51 7.86 -3.02 4.94
CA ARG A 51 8.53 -1.99 5.70
C ARG A 51 7.84 -0.66 5.42
N ALA A 52 7.45 0.01 6.49
CA ALA A 52 6.88 1.35 6.42
C ALA A 52 7.92 2.34 6.95
N ASP A 53 8.41 3.22 6.09
CA ASP A 53 9.41 4.22 6.45
C ASP A 53 8.78 5.60 6.37
N ASP A 54 8.91 6.39 7.43
CA ASP A 54 8.53 7.79 7.39
C ASP A 54 9.74 8.68 7.05
N LEU A 55 9.48 9.98 6.86
CA LEU A 55 10.52 10.94 6.51
C LEU A 55 11.53 11.17 7.63
N SER A 56 11.21 10.80 8.86
CA SER A 56 12.13 10.93 9.98
C SER A 56 13.09 9.74 10.09
N GLY A 57 12.95 8.75 9.23
CA GLY A 57 13.81 7.58 9.23
C GLY A 57 13.35 6.47 10.17
N THR A 58 12.20 6.63 10.81
CA THR A 58 11.64 5.60 11.67
C THR A 58 10.97 4.54 10.78
N GLY A 59 11.43 3.30 10.88
CA GLY A 59 10.86 2.20 10.13
C GLY A 59 10.00 1.32 11.01
N ALA A 60 8.95 0.77 10.43
CA ALA A 60 8.11 -0.23 11.08
C ALA A 60 7.96 -1.42 10.14
N VAL A 61 7.89 -2.61 10.70
CA VAL A 61 7.63 -3.84 9.94
C VAL A 61 6.15 -4.16 10.04
N LEU A 62 5.52 -4.34 8.89
CA LEU A 62 4.09 -4.63 8.79
C LEU A 62 3.88 -6.07 8.35
N LYS A 63 2.88 -6.71 8.94
CA LYS A 63 2.45 -8.06 8.57
C LYS A 63 1.05 -7.99 7.97
N PRO A 64 0.60 -9.02 7.24
CA PRO A 64 -0.77 -9.07 6.77
C PRO A 64 -1.76 -8.87 7.93
N GLY A 65 -2.81 -8.08 7.68
CA GLY A 65 -3.77 -7.70 8.69
C GLY A 65 -3.54 -6.28 9.20
N ARG A 66 -3.99 -6.03 10.40
CA ARG A 66 -3.95 -4.68 10.99
C ARG A 66 -2.64 -4.44 11.72
N ASN A 67 -2.07 -3.28 11.45
CA ASN A 67 -0.84 -2.81 12.07
C ASN A 67 -1.05 -1.39 12.59
N VAL A 68 -0.36 -1.04 13.66
CA VAL A 68 -0.36 0.31 14.21
C VAL A 68 1.03 0.89 14.04
N VAL A 69 1.12 2.04 13.40
CA VAL A 69 2.39 2.74 13.17
C VAL A 69 2.30 4.10 13.85
N PRO A 70 3.17 4.41 14.82
CA PRO A 70 3.25 5.74 15.38
C PRO A 70 3.81 6.71 14.34
N VAL A 71 3.21 7.89 14.26
CA VAL A 71 3.62 8.94 13.33
C VAL A 71 3.69 10.27 14.08
N SER A 72 4.47 11.21 13.57
CA SER A 72 4.64 12.51 14.21
C SER A 72 3.36 13.33 14.16
N ALA A 73 2.95 13.88 15.30
CA ALA A 73 1.80 14.76 15.39
C ALA A 73 2.15 16.17 14.92
N TYR A 74 1.14 16.92 14.50
CA TYR A 74 1.23 18.34 14.08
C TYR A 74 2.18 18.62 12.93
N LYS A 75 2.62 17.61 12.25
CA LYS A 75 3.44 17.73 11.06
C LYS A 75 2.79 17.02 9.89
N GLY A 76 2.94 17.61 8.72
CA GLY A 76 2.73 16.87 7.49
C GLY A 76 3.86 15.87 7.33
N GLY A 77 3.55 14.65 6.91
CA GLY A 77 4.54 13.63 6.70
C GLY A 77 4.12 12.67 5.61
N SER A 78 5.00 11.77 5.27
CA SER A 78 4.69 10.68 4.35
C SER A 78 5.28 9.39 4.85
N VAL A 79 4.61 8.30 4.55
CA VAL A 79 5.06 6.95 4.83
C VAL A 79 5.19 6.22 3.50
N GLN A 80 6.33 5.61 3.27
CA GLN A 80 6.59 4.81 2.08
C GLN A 80 6.60 3.34 2.46
N PHE A 81 5.97 2.52 1.63
CA PHE A 81 5.88 1.08 1.84
C PHE A 81 6.78 0.35 0.85
N ASP A 82 7.59 -0.55 1.36
CA ASP A 82 8.47 -1.40 0.58
C ASP A 82 8.41 -2.83 1.10
N PHE A 83 8.95 -3.76 0.34
CA PHE A 83 9.10 -5.12 0.84
C PHE A 83 10.26 -5.18 1.82
N GLN A 84 10.05 -5.89 2.92
CA GLN A 84 11.10 -6.15 3.89
C GLN A 84 12.02 -7.25 3.37
N GLY A 85 13.33 -7.03 3.47
CA GLY A 85 14.31 -8.02 3.05
C GLY A 85 14.91 -7.72 1.69
N VAL A 86 15.82 -8.60 1.29
CA VAL A 86 16.63 -8.42 0.07
C VAL A 86 15.92 -8.96 -1.17
N ASP A 87 15.12 -9.98 -1.02
CA ASP A 87 14.43 -10.65 -2.11
C ASP A 87 12.99 -10.18 -2.19
N ALA A 88 12.74 -9.16 -3.02
CA ALA A 88 11.38 -8.72 -3.25
C ALA A 88 10.63 -9.74 -4.10
N PRO A 89 9.41 -10.13 -3.71
CA PRO A 89 8.60 -11.04 -4.53
C PRO A 89 8.11 -10.35 -5.80
N ALA A 90 7.61 -11.15 -6.74
CA ALA A 90 6.94 -10.61 -7.92
C ALA A 90 5.56 -10.10 -7.51
N ALA A 91 5.53 -8.88 -7.00
CA ALA A 91 4.33 -8.27 -6.44
C ALA A 91 4.48 -6.74 -6.45
N THR A 92 3.35 -6.06 -6.33
CA THR A 92 3.32 -4.59 -6.21
C THR A 92 2.54 -4.19 -4.96
N ILE A 93 2.91 -3.05 -4.39
CA ILE A 93 2.28 -2.49 -3.20
C ILE A 93 1.49 -1.25 -3.62
N GLN A 94 0.21 -1.19 -3.27
CA GLN A 94 -0.65 -0.04 -3.57
C GLN A 94 -1.44 0.39 -2.33
N PRO A 95 -1.35 1.67 -1.96
CA PRO A 95 -0.46 2.69 -2.48
C PRO A 95 0.98 2.45 -2.01
N ALA A 96 1.95 2.91 -2.79
CA ALA A 96 3.37 2.80 -2.39
C ALA A 96 3.78 3.87 -1.39
N ARG A 97 3.03 4.96 -1.32
CA ARG A 97 3.29 6.08 -0.41
C ARG A 97 1.97 6.74 -0.04
N VAL A 98 1.86 7.15 1.22
CA VAL A 98 0.73 7.96 1.69
C VAL A 98 1.25 9.18 2.42
N THR A 99 0.52 10.28 2.30
CA THR A 99 0.81 11.49 3.06
C THR A 99 -0.21 11.63 4.19
N TYR A 100 0.21 12.26 5.26
CA TYR A 100 -0.66 12.46 6.41
C TYR A 100 -0.37 13.79 7.09
N HIS A 101 -1.35 14.28 7.82
CA HIS A 101 -1.22 15.39 8.76
C HIS A 101 -2.20 15.13 9.89
N LEU A 102 -1.68 14.79 11.05
CA LEU A 102 -2.51 14.40 12.19
C LEU A 102 -2.20 15.26 13.41
N ASN A 103 -3.23 15.57 14.17
CA ASN A 103 -3.10 16.20 15.46
C ASN A 103 -2.66 15.16 16.51
N LYS A 104 -2.17 15.66 17.62
CA LYS A 104 -1.76 14.80 18.74
C LYS A 104 -2.93 13.92 19.17
N GLY A 105 -2.67 12.63 19.28
CA GLY A 105 -3.69 11.64 19.55
C GLY A 105 -4.55 11.28 18.36
N GLY A 106 -4.32 11.89 17.21
CA GLY A 106 -5.06 11.58 16.00
C GLY A 106 -4.77 10.19 15.48
N VAL A 107 -5.76 9.59 14.83
CA VAL A 107 -5.66 8.26 14.25
C VAL A 107 -6.14 8.32 12.81
N ALA A 108 -5.32 7.83 11.89
CA ALA A 108 -5.69 7.66 10.49
C ALA A 108 -5.74 6.17 10.15
N TYR A 109 -6.55 5.85 9.17
CA TYR A 109 -6.67 4.49 8.66
C TYR A 109 -6.21 4.48 7.21
N GLN A 110 -5.35 3.51 6.88
CA GLN A 110 -4.86 3.31 5.52
C GLN A 110 -4.87 1.84 5.17
N LYS A 111 -5.52 1.53 4.07
CA LYS A 111 -5.50 0.19 3.50
C LYS A 111 -4.35 0.11 2.51
N VAL A 112 -3.55 -0.94 2.62
CA VAL A 112 -2.45 -1.24 1.72
C VAL A 112 -2.67 -2.60 1.12
N ARG A 113 -2.61 -2.69 -0.19
CA ARG A 113 -2.81 -3.94 -0.89
C ARG A 113 -1.52 -4.39 -1.56
N VAL A 114 -1.16 -5.65 -1.33
CA VAL A 114 -0.04 -6.30 -2.00
C VAL A 114 -0.63 -7.28 -3.01
N MET A 115 -0.36 -7.03 -4.29
CA MET A 115 -0.86 -7.85 -5.38
C MET A 115 0.28 -8.62 -6.00
N GLN A 116 0.14 -9.94 -6.05
CA GLN A 116 1.05 -10.76 -6.82
C GLN A 116 0.95 -10.39 -8.30
N THR A 117 2.07 -10.27 -8.97
CA THR A 117 2.11 -9.83 -10.37
C THR A 117 2.78 -10.84 -11.27
N LEU A 118 2.47 -10.72 -12.55
CA LEU A 118 3.19 -11.42 -13.60
C LEU A 118 3.53 -10.42 -14.70
N THR A 119 4.67 -10.61 -15.34
CA THR A 119 5.13 -9.75 -16.42
C THR A 119 4.59 -10.26 -17.75
N VAL A 120 4.03 -9.35 -18.54
CA VAL A 120 3.49 -9.67 -19.86
C VAL A 120 4.22 -8.82 -20.90
N LEU A 121 4.65 -9.50 -21.97
CA LEU A 121 5.15 -8.87 -23.17
C LEU A 121 4.11 -9.09 -24.25
N GLY A 122 3.71 -8.04 -24.91
CA GLY A 122 2.68 -8.14 -25.94
C GLY A 122 2.88 -7.15 -27.07
N ARG A 123 2.07 -7.29 -28.07
CA ARG A 123 2.03 -6.40 -29.22
C ARG A 123 0.58 -6.05 -29.50
N LEU A 124 0.29 -4.76 -29.60
CA LEU A 124 -1.02 -4.27 -29.92
C LEU A 124 -1.08 -3.94 -31.41
N ILE A 125 -1.99 -4.59 -32.10
CA ILE A 125 -2.22 -4.39 -33.54
C ILE A 125 -3.70 -4.12 -33.79
N ASP A 126 -3.99 -3.49 -34.93
CA ASP A 126 -5.36 -3.31 -35.36
C ASP A 126 -5.88 -4.54 -36.16
N ALA A 127 -7.11 -4.44 -36.65
CA ALA A 127 -7.73 -5.54 -37.39
C ALA A 127 -7.00 -5.88 -38.70
N GLN A 128 -6.20 -4.96 -39.23
CA GLN A 128 -5.40 -5.15 -40.43
C GLN A 128 -3.97 -5.64 -40.15
N GLY A 129 -3.64 -5.83 -38.86
CA GLY A 129 -2.33 -6.27 -38.44
C GLY A 129 -1.31 -5.15 -38.30
N GLU A 130 -1.71 -3.89 -38.39
CA GLU A 130 -0.82 -2.76 -38.24
C GLU A 130 -0.57 -2.43 -36.75
N PRO A 131 0.66 -2.08 -36.36
CA PRO A 131 0.96 -1.79 -34.97
C PRO A 131 0.31 -0.49 -34.51
N LEU A 132 -0.17 -0.49 -33.28
CA LEU A 132 -0.80 0.66 -32.65
C LEU A 132 0.16 1.29 -31.64
N LYS A 133 0.64 2.48 -31.98
CA LYS A 133 1.58 3.24 -31.17
C LYS A 133 0.87 4.14 -30.17
N GLY A 134 1.46 4.28 -28.99
CA GLY A 134 1.03 5.28 -28.01
C GLY A 134 -0.28 5.01 -27.32
N HIS A 135 -0.80 3.81 -27.41
CA HIS A 135 -2.00 3.40 -26.67
C HIS A 135 -1.63 3.03 -25.24
N HIS A 136 -2.46 3.47 -24.30
CA HIS A 136 -2.32 3.09 -22.91
C HIS A 136 -3.00 1.77 -22.64
N ILE A 137 -2.32 0.90 -21.91
CA ILE A 137 -2.84 -0.39 -21.49
C ILE A 137 -2.86 -0.38 -19.96
N ILE A 138 -4.00 -0.66 -19.38
CA ILE A 138 -4.23 -0.49 -17.95
C ILE A 138 -4.62 -1.83 -17.33
N ASN A 139 -3.99 -2.12 -16.20
CA ASN A 139 -4.36 -3.18 -15.29
C ASN A 139 -4.34 -2.65 -13.87
N HIS A 140 -4.93 -3.37 -12.93
CA HIS A 140 -4.92 -3.00 -11.52
C HIS A 140 -3.52 -2.83 -10.94
N ALA A 141 -2.54 -3.58 -11.45
CA ALA A 141 -1.18 -3.56 -10.93
C ALA A 141 -0.31 -2.48 -11.57
N SER A 142 -0.52 -2.18 -12.86
CA SER A 142 0.34 -1.22 -13.54
C SER A 142 -0.30 -0.68 -14.81
N ARG A 143 0.42 0.21 -15.48
CA ARG A 143 0.03 0.83 -16.74
C ARG A 143 1.18 0.72 -17.72
N GLY A 144 0.87 0.38 -18.96
CA GLY A 144 1.84 0.37 -20.04
C GLY A 144 1.45 1.31 -21.17
N VAL A 145 2.40 1.61 -22.02
CA VAL A 145 2.20 2.40 -23.25
C VAL A 145 2.85 1.65 -24.40
N THR A 146 2.14 1.52 -25.52
CA THR A 146 2.69 0.83 -26.69
C THR A 146 3.75 1.68 -27.40
N GLU A 147 4.81 1.04 -27.83
CA GLU A 147 5.88 1.65 -28.61
C GLU A 147 5.48 1.77 -30.08
N ALA A 148 6.40 2.30 -30.91
CA ALA A 148 6.13 2.56 -32.34
C ALA A 148 5.75 1.30 -33.13
N ASP A 149 6.26 0.14 -32.70
CA ASP A 149 5.98 -1.15 -33.31
C ASP A 149 4.80 -1.88 -32.63
N GLY A 150 4.09 -1.20 -31.72
CA GLY A 150 2.97 -1.74 -30.98
C GLY A 150 3.35 -2.61 -29.79
N PHE A 151 4.63 -2.85 -29.55
CA PHE A 151 5.06 -3.65 -28.42
C PHE A 151 4.90 -2.93 -27.10
N PHE A 152 4.61 -3.70 -26.06
CA PHE A 152 4.53 -3.20 -24.69
C PHE A 152 5.01 -4.28 -23.72
N SER A 153 5.47 -3.82 -22.56
CA SER A 153 5.83 -4.67 -21.43
C SER A 153 5.18 -4.07 -20.19
N MET A 154 4.50 -4.88 -19.41
CA MET A 154 3.88 -4.41 -18.18
C MET A 154 3.65 -5.56 -17.22
N GLU A 155 3.37 -5.20 -15.96
CA GLU A 155 2.99 -6.16 -14.96
C GLU A 155 1.47 -6.18 -14.79
N LEU A 156 0.93 -7.39 -14.64
CA LEU A 156 -0.49 -7.59 -14.37
C LEU A 156 -0.68 -8.19 -12.99
N SER A 157 -1.79 -7.86 -12.36
CA SER A 157 -2.21 -8.55 -11.16
C SER A 157 -2.54 -10.01 -11.50
N ALA A 158 -1.90 -10.95 -10.82
CA ALA A 158 -2.12 -12.37 -11.08
C ALA A 158 -3.56 -12.82 -10.80
N GLY A 159 -4.22 -12.13 -9.84
CA GLY A 159 -5.62 -12.41 -9.50
C GLY A 159 -6.62 -11.83 -10.49
N THR A 160 -6.24 -10.75 -11.19
CA THR A 160 -7.09 -10.09 -12.19
C THR A 160 -6.25 -9.69 -13.40
N PRO A 161 -5.85 -10.66 -14.24
CA PRO A 161 -4.93 -10.39 -15.35
C PRO A 161 -5.68 -9.84 -16.57
N THR A 162 -6.43 -8.78 -16.37
CA THR A 162 -7.20 -8.13 -17.41
C THR A 162 -6.45 -6.94 -17.99
N LEU A 163 -6.66 -6.67 -19.27
CA LEU A 163 -6.08 -5.53 -19.96
C LEU A 163 -7.20 -4.63 -20.46
N GLU A 164 -7.08 -3.36 -20.15
CA GLU A 164 -7.94 -2.33 -20.72
C GLU A 164 -7.09 -1.44 -21.62
N VAL A 165 -7.49 -1.30 -22.87
CA VAL A 165 -6.78 -0.49 -23.84
C VAL A 165 -7.48 0.84 -23.96
N VAL A 166 -6.75 1.92 -23.69
CA VAL A 166 -7.27 3.27 -23.79
C VAL A 166 -6.56 3.98 -24.94
N ARG A 167 -7.36 4.48 -25.87
CA ARG A 167 -6.85 5.21 -27.00
C ARG A 167 -6.24 6.53 -26.53
N ASN A 168 -5.05 6.84 -27.05
CA ASN A 168 -4.43 8.12 -26.79
C ASN A 168 -5.14 9.17 -27.64
N GLU A 169 -6.03 9.94 -27.01
CA GLU A 169 -6.69 11.03 -27.71
C GLU A 169 -5.79 12.25 -27.72
N ARG A 170 -5.47 12.69 -28.91
CA ARG A 170 -4.82 13.97 -29.08
C ARG A 170 -5.86 15.07 -29.03
N VAL A 171 -5.59 16.00 -28.22
CA VAL A 171 -6.36 17.24 -28.19
C VAL A 171 -5.71 18.25 -29.12
#